data_5f6d45fa1558241b11f2bda0133a4493
#
_entry.id   5f6d45fa1558241b11f2bda0133a4493
#
_cell.length_a   1.000
_cell.length_b   1.000
_cell.length_c   1.000
_cell.angle_alpha   90.00
_cell.angle_beta   90.00
_cell.angle_gamma   90.00
#
_symmetry.space_group_name_H-M   'P 1'
#
loop_
_entity.id
_entity.type
_entity.pdbx_description
1 polymer ?
#
loop_
_entity_poly.entity_id
_entity_poly.type
_entity_poly.pdbx_seq_one_letter_code
_entity_poly.pdbx_strand_id
1 'polypeptide(L)' 'MKELDLHGITHEEVWDIVENFVLMNSEELPLRIITGYSDRMKEIVHGVLDSYEYVYETPAHNGGEIVVLQDRDYMFD' A
#
# COMPACT_ATOMS: atom_id res chain seq x y z
N MET A 1 -3.59 -12.39 5.49
CA MET A 1 -3.40 -11.14 4.76
C MET A 1 -2.00 -11.13 4.13
N LYS A 2 -1.92 -10.97 2.83
CA LYS A 2 -0.63 -10.85 2.17
C LYS A 2 0.02 -9.53 2.55
N GLU A 3 1.34 -9.54 2.64
CA GLU A 3 2.07 -8.33 2.99
C GLU A 3 3.29 -8.10 2.13
N LEU A 4 3.64 -6.83 1.98
CA LEU A 4 4.83 -6.39 1.28
C LEU A 4 5.66 -5.59 2.28
N ASP A 5 6.88 -6.06 2.54
CA ASP A 5 7.80 -5.37 3.44
C ASP A 5 8.77 -4.55 2.60
N LEU A 6 8.70 -3.23 2.74
CA LEU A 6 9.56 -2.32 2.00
C LEU A 6 10.88 -2.03 2.67
N HIS A 7 11.17 -2.74 3.76
CA HIS A 7 12.40 -2.55 4.49
C HIS A 7 13.61 -2.83 3.57
N GLY A 8 14.53 -1.89 3.49
CA GLY A 8 15.71 -2.05 2.66
C GLY A 8 15.52 -1.75 1.17
N ILE A 9 14.28 -1.41 0.77
CA ILE A 9 14.00 -1.03 -0.62
C ILE A 9 14.31 0.46 -0.79
N THR A 10 14.96 0.82 -1.90
CA THR A 10 15.26 2.23 -2.18
C THR A 10 13.99 2.96 -2.60
N HIS A 11 13.94 4.26 -2.30
CA HIS A 11 12.76 5.06 -2.65
C HIS A 11 12.48 5.04 -4.15
N GLU A 12 13.51 4.94 -4.98
CA GLU A 12 13.34 4.91 -6.43
C GLU A 12 12.60 3.67 -6.93
N GLU A 13 12.68 2.58 -6.18
CA GLU A 13 12.06 1.32 -6.55
C GLU A 13 10.66 1.13 -5.98
N VAL A 14 10.30 1.93 -4.97
CA VAL A 14 9.08 1.70 -4.21
C VAL A 14 7.82 1.80 -5.06
N TRP A 15 7.74 2.82 -5.92
CA TRP A 15 6.54 3.00 -6.75
C TRP A 15 6.21 1.75 -7.55
N ASP A 16 7.19 1.24 -8.29
CA ASP A 16 6.97 0.07 -9.15
C ASP A 16 6.66 -1.18 -8.35
N ILE A 17 7.34 -1.37 -7.23
CA ILE A 17 7.13 -2.55 -6.39
C ILE A 17 5.74 -2.54 -5.77
N VAL A 18 5.29 -1.40 -5.26
CA VAL A 18 3.96 -1.28 -4.66
C VAL A 18 2.88 -1.43 -5.72
N GLU A 19 3.07 -0.77 -6.86
CA GLU A 19 2.13 -0.87 -7.98
C GLU A 19 1.93 -2.31 -8.39
N ASN A 20 3.01 -3.04 -8.62
CA ASN A 20 2.93 -4.45 -8.97
C ASN A 20 2.23 -5.27 -7.89
N PHE A 21 2.58 -5.03 -6.64
CA PHE A 21 2.02 -5.79 -5.53
C PHE A 21 0.50 -5.64 -5.45
N VAL A 22 0.00 -4.41 -5.50
CA VAL A 22 -1.44 -4.20 -5.35
C VAL A 22 -2.21 -4.65 -6.58
N LEU A 23 -1.66 -4.47 -7.78
CA LEU A 23 -2.35 -4.91 -9.00
C LEU A 23 -2.40 -6.42 -9.11
N MET A 24 -1.32 -7.11 -8.76
CA MET A 24 -1.27 -8.56 -8.86
C MET A 24 -2.06 -9.27 -7.77
N ASN A 25 -2.38 -8.57 -6.68
CA ASN A 25 -3.08 -9.16 -5.55
C ASN A 25 -4.43 -8.50 -5.28
N SER A 26 -4.99 -7.85 -6.28
CA SER A 26 -6.24 -7.10 -6.12
C SER A 26 -7.43 -7.96 -5.72
N GLU A 27 -7.38 -9.26 -5.97
CA GLU A 27 -8.44 -10.17 -5.56
C GLU A 27 -8.25 -10.70 -4.13
N GLU A 28 -7.13 -10.36 -3.51
CA GLU A 28 -6.80 -10.86 -2.16
C GLU A 28 -6.81 -9.75 -1.11
N LEU A 29 -7.50 -8.66 -1.39
CA LEU A 29 -7.64 -7.58 -0.42
C LEU A 29 -8.32 -8.09 0.84
N PRO A 30 -7.98 -7.59 2.03
CA PRO A 30 -7.02 -6.51 2.26
C PRO A 30 -5.57 -6.95 2.17
N LEU A 31 -4.68 -5.98 1.91
CA LEU A 31 -3.25 -6.21 1.81
C LEU A 31 -2.54 -5.31 2.81
N ARG A 32 -1.37 -5.75 3.29
CA ARG A 32 -0.57 -4.97 4.22
C ARG A 32 0.73 -4.53 3.54
N ILE A 33 1.09 -3.26 3.71
CA ILE A 33 2.36 -2.74 3.22
C ILE A 33 3.12 -2.19 4.42
N ILE A 34 4.30 -2.72 4.67
CA ILE A 34 5.13 -2.31 5.79
C ILE A 34 6.11 -1.25 5.29
N THR A 35 5.91 -0.01 5.74
CA THR A 35 6.71 1.14 5.32
C THR A 35 7.79 1.51 6.31
N GLY A 36 7.66 1.06 7.56
CA GLY A 36 8.42 1.62 8.66
C GLY A 36 7.93 3.05 8.92
N TYR A 37 8.74 3.81 9.67
CA TYR A 37 8.34 5.16 10.06
C TYR A 37 8.88 6.25 9.14
N SER A 38 9.36 5.87 7.95
CA SER A 38 9.85 6.83 6.97
C SER A 38 8.69 7.58 6.33
N ASP A 39 8.64 8.89 6.53
CA ASP A 39 7.59 9.73 5.93
C ASP A 39 7.69 9.70 4.41
N ARG A 40 8.90 9.70 3.87
CA ARG A 40 9.09 9.67 2.43
C ARG A 40 8.56 8.37 1.83
N MET A 41 8.84 7.24 2.48
CA MET A 41 8.31 5.95 2.04
C MET A 41 6.79 5.96 2.02
N LYS A 42 6.18 6.48 3.07
CA LYS A 42 4.72 6.58 3.16
C LYS A 42 4.14 7.45 2.06
N GLU A 43 4.78 8.58 1.74
CA GLU A 43 4.32 9.47 0.67
C GLU A 43 4.28 8.75 -0.67
N ILE A 44 5.33 7.96 -0.97
CA ILE A 44 5.39 7.24 -2.23
C ILE A 44 4.28 6.20 -2.31
N VAL A 45 4.09 5.45 -1.23
CA VAL A 45 3.04 4.43 -1.17
C VAL A 45 1.65 5.08 -1.32
N HIS A 46 1.41 6.20 -0.62
CA HIS A 46 0.15 6.93 -0.76
C HIS A 46 -0.06 7.38 -2.20
N GLY A 47 1.00 7.84 -2.85
CA GLY A 47 0.92 8.26 -4.24
C GLY A 47 0.46 7.15 -5.17
N VAL A 48 1.01 5.95 -5.00
CA VAL A 48 0.60 4.78 -5.78
C VAL A 48 -0.86 4.45 -5.53
N LEU A 49 -1.24 4.34 -4.25
CA LEU A 49 -2.59 3.94 -3.89
C LEU A 49 -3.62 4.97 -4.33
N ASP A 50 -3.30 6.25 -4.18
CA ASP A 50 -4.18 7.33 -4.62
C ASP A 50 -4.37 7.34 -6.13
N SER A 51 -3.31 7.04 -6.88
CA SER A 51 -3.38 7.05 -8.35
C SER A 51 -4.30 5.97 -8.89
N TYR A 52 -4.49 4.88 -8.15
CA TYR A 52 -5.41 3.81 -8.48
C TYR A 52 -6.71 3.87 -7.69
N GLU A 53 -6.85 4.90 -6.86
CA GLU A 53 -8.06 5.13 -6.06
C GLU A 53 -8.38 3.99 -5.08
N TYR A 54 -7.34 3.34 -4.54
CA TYR A 54 -7.53 2.36 -3.49
C TYR A 54 -7.92 3.04 -2.18
N VAL A 55 -8.72 2.34 -1.40
CA VAL A 55 -9.05 2.77 -0.04
C VAL A 55 -8.07 2.08 0.92
N TYR A 56 -7.44 2.87 1.77
CA TYR A 56 -6.42 2.35 2.69
C TYR A 56 -6.46 3.11 4.01
N GLU A 57 -5.82 2.55 5.03
CA GLU A 57 -5.69 3.21 6.32
C GLU A 57 -4.35 2.87 6.96
N THR A 58 -3.96 3.69 7.95
CA THR A 58 -2.81 3.39 8.81
C THR A 58 -3.38 2.96 10.16
N PRO A 59 -3.07 1.72 10.61
CA PRO A 59 -3.58 1.25 11.90
C PRO A 59 -3.13 2.15 13.05
N ALA A 60 -4.02 2.43 13.99
CA ALA A 60 -3.73 3.31 15.11
C ALA A 60 -2.62 2.78 16.02
N HIS A 61 -2.46 1.46 16.07
CA HIS A 61 -1.46 0.83 16.93
C HIS A 61 -0.10 0.64 16.25
N ASN A 62 -0.01 0.90 14.97
CA ASN A 62 1.23 0.70 14.22
C ASN A 62 1.32 1.69 13.06
N GLY A 63 2.02 2.81 13.28
CA GLY A 63 2.22 3.82 12.24
C GLY A 63 3.20 3.42 11.16
N GLY A 64 3.82 2.24 11.26
CA GLY A 64 4.79 1.76 10.29
C GLY A 64 4.20 0.89 9.20
N GLU A 65 2.87 0.82 9.10
CA GLU A 65 2.25 0.02 8.06
C GLU A 65 1.01 0.70 7.48
N ILE A 66 0.64 0.28 6.27
CA ILE A 66 -0.55 0.75 5.58
C ILE A 66 -1.36 -0.48 5.20
N VAL A 67 -2.65 -0.48 5.48
CA VAL A 67 -3.54 -1.56 5.10
C VAL A 67 -4.41 -1.11 3.95
N VAL A 68 -4.31 -1.80 2.82
CA VAL A 68 -5.11 -1.52 1.62
C VAL A 68 -6.38 -2.34 1.76
N LEU A 69 -7.52 -1.66 1.87
CA LEU A 69 -8.79 -2.28 2.22
C LEU A 69 -9.59 -2.75 1.01
N GLN A 70 -9.67 -1.91 -0.02
CA GLN A 70 -10.43 -2.22 -1.21
C GLN A 70 -10.10 -1.23 -2.31
N ASP A 71 -10.44 -1.59 -3.55
CA ASP A 71 -10.28 -0.66 -4.66
C ASP A 71 -11.57 0.12 -4.89
N ARG A 72 -11.50 1.12 -5.78
CA ARG A 72 -12.63 1.97 -6.05
C ARG A 72 -13.82 1.23 -6.67
N ASP A 73 -13.53 0.31 -7.59
CA ASP A 73 -14.58 -0.40 -8.32
C ASP A 73 -15.49 -1.19 -7.38
N TYR A 74 -14.91 -1.74 -6.33
CA TYR A 74 -15.67 -2.48 -5.33
C TYR A 74 -16.74 -1.61 -4.67
N MET A 75 -16.47 -0.32 -4.53
CA MET A 75 -17.37 0.60 -3.81
C MET A 75 -18.59 1.01 -4.61
N PHE A 76 -18.61 0.74 -5.90
CA PHE A 76 -19.69 1.19 -6.78
C PHE A 76 -20.60 0.05 -7.26
N ASP A 77 -20.43 -1.12 -6.71
CA ASP A 77 -21.33 -2.25 -7.06
C ASP A 77 -22.64 -2.26 -6.30
#